data_41a6e76730034b1c642c6b5dbb2debf2
#
_entry.id   41a6e76730034b1c642c6b5dbb2debf2
#
_cell.length_a   1.000
_cell.length_b   1.000
_cell.length_c   1.000
_cell.angle_alpha   90.00
_cell.angle_beta   90.00
_cell.angle_gamma   90.00
#
_symmetry.space_group_name_H-M   'P 1'
#
loop_
_entity.id
_entity.type
_entity.pdbx_description
1 polymer ?
#
loop_
_entity_poly.entity_id
_entity_poly.type
_entity_poly.pdbx_seq_one_letter_code
_entity_poly.pdbx_strand_id
1 'polypeptide(L)'
;MTAATTLGPLFWHWPAEARRDFYFRIADEAPVAAVSLGEVVCAKRAPFFAPFVQEVTERLRAGGKQVLLATPAVVAGPGELAAIAEAAAGGALVEANDITAIAALDGRRFVSGPLVNLFHEGTLDVLTRAGACRFVAPVELSRPAIARLAAHAPDCAAEVTIFGRQPLAIAMRCYHARAYGLHKDACRFVCERDPAGLPADQLDGAPLLRINGTQTLSAGYLVGLREIAGLLADGVTHLRLSPEHGVDMVAVARLVGRVAAAELDPAEAEAALRALTGPVPWHNGFLHAHPGMDWVAAA
;
A
#
# COMPACT_ATOMS: atom_id res chain seq x y z
N MET A 1 -10.07 -7.05 20.48
CA MET A 1 -9.57 -7.85 19.31
C MET A 1 -8.22 -7.28 18.90
N THR A 2 -7.20 -8.11 18.73
CA THR A 2 -5.89 -7.65 18.23
C THR A 2 -6.03 -7.32 16.74
N ALA A 3 -5.56 -6.13 16.33
CA ALA A 3 -5.55 -5.75 14.93
C ALA A 3 -4.62 -6.64 14.10
N ALA A 4 -5.00 -6.91 12.87
CA ALA A 4 -4.15 -7.62 11.93
C ALA A 4 -3.18 -6.63 11.26
N THR A 5 -1.89 -6.90 11.33
CA THR A 5 -0.90 -6.18 10.49
C THR A 5 -0.91 -6.79 9.10
N THR A 6 -0.91 -5.96 8.06
CA THR A 6 -0.92 -6.37 6.65
C THR A 6 0.25 -5.72 5.89
N LEU A 7 0.69 -6.38 4.83
CA LEU A 7 1.69 -5.82 3.93
C LEU A 7 1.02 -5.50 2.58
N GLY A 8 1.02 -4.23 2.20
CA GLY A 8 0.53 -3.77 0.90
C GLY A 8 1.41 -4.24 -0.26
N PRO A 9 0.98 -4.02 -1.51
CA PRO A 9 1.76 -4.40 -2.68
C PRO A 9 3.07 -3.62 -2.73
N LEU A 10 4.12 -4.25 -3.25
CA LEU A 10 5.37 -3.59 -3.51
C LEU A 10 5.22 -2.67 -4.73
N PHE A 11 5.30 -1.37 -4.53
CA PHE A 11 5.17 -0.39 -5.61
C PHE A 11 6.46 -0.22 -6.45
N TRP A 12 7.62 -0.57 -5.88
CA TRP A 12 8.93 -0.34 -6.46
C TRP A 12 9.30 -1.38 -7.53
N HIS A 13 10.07 -0.96 -8.52
CA HIS A 13 10.59 -1.86 -9.54
C HIS A 13 11.97 -2.37 -9.11
N TRP A 14 11.97 -3.41 -8.30
CA TRP A 14 13.20 -4.07 -7.86
C TRP A 14 13.58 -5.21 -8.81
N PRO A 15 14.87 -5.63 -8.85
CA PRO A 15 15.26 -6.88 -9.49
C PRO A 15 14.41 -8.04 -8.99
N ALA A 16 14.04 -8.95 -9.90
CA ALA A 16 13.05 -9.97 -9.60
C ALA A 16 13.47 -10.91 -8.46
N GLU A 17 14.74 -11.28 -8.40
CA GLU A 17 15.32 -12.10 -7.33
C GLU A 17 15.29 -11.36 -6.00
N ALA A 18 15.64 -10.09 -5.95
CA ALA A 18 15.57 -9.28 -4.73
C ALA A 18 14.13 -9.16 -4.21
N ARG A 19 13.16 -9.03 -5.14
CA ARG A 19 11.73 -9.02 -4.81
C ARG A 19 11.26 -10.38 -4.27
N ARG A 20 11.70 -11.49 -4.86
CA ARG A 20 11.44 -12.85 -4.38
C ARG A 20 11.99 -13.04 -2.97
N ASP A 21 13.26 -12.72 -2.76
CA ASP A 21 13.94 -12.91 -1.48
C ASP A 21 13.32 -12.04 -0.37
N PHE A 22 12.88 -10.82 -0.72
CA PHE A 22 12.09 -9.98 0.18
C PHE A 22 10.82 -10.70 0.63
N TYR A 23 10.02 -11.24 -0.28
CA TYR A 23 8.78 -11.93 0.08
C TYR A 23 9.03 -13.25 0.83
N PHE A 24 10.13 -13.94 0.56
CA PHE A 24 10.52 -15.12 1.34
C PHE A 24 10.81 -14.73 2.79
N ARG A 25 11.56 -13.66 2.98
CA ARG A 25 11.83 -13.15 4.34
C ARG A 25 10.54 -12.69 5.04
N ILE A 26 9.61 -12.07 4.32
CA ILE A 26 8.29 -11.73 4.87
C ILE A 26 7.51 -12.98 5.27
N ALA A 27 7.53 -14.03 4.45
CA ALA A 27 6.85 -15.28 4.74
C ALA A 27 7.35 -15.91 6.04
N ASP A 28 8.66 -15.95 6.21
CA ASP A 28 9.33 -16.70 7.28
C ASP A 28 9.41 -15.93 8.60
N GLU A 29 9.58 -14.60 8.54
CA GLU A 29 9.97 -13.81 9.71
C GLU A 29 8.97 -12.74 10.14
N ALA A 30 8.12 -12.23 9.21
CA ALA A 30 7.27 -11.10 9.52
C ALA A 30 5.96 -11.50 10.22
N PRO A 31 5.56 -10.84 11.32
CA PRO A 31 4.28 -11.09 11.98
C PRO A 31 3.12 -10.37 11.27
N VAL A 32 2.99 -10.57 9.95
CA VAL A 32 1.87 -10.03 9.17
C VAL A 32 0.85 -11.12 8.88
N ALA A 33 -0.43 -10.78 8.93
CA ALA A 33 -1.53 -11.71 8.68
C ALA A 33 -1.83 -11.87 7.18
N ALA A 34 -1.61 -10.81 6.40
CA ALA A 34 -1.89 -10.81 4.96
C ALA A 34 -0.83 -10.05 4.17
N VAL A 35 -0.66 -10.44 2.91
CA VAL A 35 0.28 -9.83 1.96
C VAL A 35 -0.42 -9.64 0.62
N SER A 36 -0.40 -8.43 0.08
CA SER A 36 -0.89 -8.12 -1.26
C SER A 36 0.23 -8.31 -2.29
N LEU A 37 0.05 -9.24 -3.23
CA LEU A 37 0.93 -9.49 -4.36
C LEU A 37 0.30 -8.95 -5.63
N GLY A 38 1.08 -8.30 -6.48
CA GLY A 38 0.64 -7.83 -7.79
C GLY A 38 1.44 -6.63 -8.27
N GLU A 39 1.13 -6.18 -9.47
CA GLU A 39 1.73 -4.97 -10.04
C GLU A 39 0.66 -3.88 -10.15
N VAL A 40 0.71 -2.93 -9.23
CA VAL A 40 -0.29 -1.86 -9.12
C VAL A 40 0.07 -0.65 -9.98
N VAL A 41 1.37 -0.36 -10.12
CA VAL A 41 1.87 0.90 -10.68
C VAL A 41 1.94 0.87 -12.20
N CYS A 42 2.53 -0.20 -12.78
CA CYS A 42 2.75 -0.28 -14.21
C CYS A 42 2.73 -1.72 -14.71
N ALA A 43 1.67 -2.13 -15.40
CA ALA A 43 1.50 -3.49 -15.90
C ALA A 43 2.68 -4.01 -16.74
N LYS A 44 3.45 -3.11 -17.38
CA LYS A 44 4.68 -3.48 -18.12
C LYS A 44 5.76 -4.11 -17.24
N ARG A 45 5.71 -3.93 -15.92
CA ARG A 45 6.66 -4.55 -14.96
C ARG A 45 6.25 -5.97 -14.56
N ALA A 46 4.98 -6.34 -14.73
CA ALA A 46 4.47 -7.64 -14.28
C ALA A 46 5.24 -8.84 -14.85
N PRO A 47 5.64 -8.88 -16.13
CA PRO A 47 6.38 -10.01 -16.72
C PRO A 47 7.72 -10.30 -16.01
N PHE A 48 8.38 -9.31 -15.43
CA PHE A 48 9.66 -9.53 -14.74
C PHE A 48 9.52 -10.39 -13.49
N PHE A 49 8.39 -10.27 -12.81
CA PHE A 49 8.14 -11.03 -11.57
C PHE A 49 7.23 -12.25 -11.78
N ALA A 50 6.58 -12.38 -12.92
CA ALA A 50 5.67 -13.48 -13.24
C ALA A 50 6.26 -14.89 -12.95
N PRO A 51 7.54 -15.18 -13.27
CA PRO A 51 8.13 -16.50 -13.00
C PRO A 51 8.17 -16.87 -11.51
N PHE A 52 8.18 -15.88 -10.61
CA PHE A 52 8.31 -16.10 -9.16
C PHE A 52 6.98 -16.05 -8.41
N VAL A 53 5.89 -15.63 -9.06
CA VAL A 53 4.59 -15.39 -8.38
C VAL A 53 4.07 -16.65 -7.70
N GLN A 54 4.14 -17.81 -8.36
CA GLN A 54 3.65 -19.07 -7.80
C GLN A 54 4.47 -19.46 -6.57
N GLU A 55 5.78 -19.52 -6.68
CA GLU A 55 6.70 -19.91 -5.60
C GLU A 55 6.55 -18.98 -4.37
N VAL A 56 6.49 -17.66 -4.61
CA VAL A 56 6.27 -16.67 -3.55
C VAL A 56 4.91 -16.86 -2.88
N THR A 57 3.86 -17.09 -3.68
CA THR A 57 2.51 -17.33 -3.13
C THR A 57 2.48 -18.57 -2.25
N GLU A 58 3.08 -19.66 -2.69
CA GLU A 58 3.17 -20.92 -1.94
C GLU A 58 3.95 -20.72 -0.64
N ARG A 59 5.09 -20.01 -0.69
CA ARG A 59 5.92 -19.72 0.50
C ARG A 59 5.18 -18.86 1.52
N LEU A 60 4.50 -17.80 1.07
CA LEU A 60 3.69 -16.94 1.95
C LEU A 60 2.56 -17.72 2.62
N ARG A 61 1.85 -18.58 1.88
CA ARG A 61 0.79 -19.44 2.43
C ARG A 61 1.34 -20.47 3.41
N ALA A 62 2.47 -21.08 3.11
CA ALA A 62 3.16 -22.01 4.03
C ALA A 62 3.59 -21.30 5.33
N GLY A 63 3.97 -20.01 5.24
CA GLY A 63 4.23 -19.13 6.39
C GLY A 63 2.96 -18.62 7.09
N GLY A 64 1.77 -19.16 6.77
CA GLY A 64 0.49 -18.79 7.40
C GLY A 64 -0.09 -17.45 6.97
N LYS A 65 0.38 -16.86 5.86
CA LYS A 65 -0.10 -15.55 5.39
C LYS A 65 -1.28 -15.70 4.43
N GLN A 66 -2.30 -14.86 4.58
CA GLN A 66 -3.31 -14.69 3.55
C GLN A 66 -2.65 -13.93 2.37
N VAL A 67 -2.76 -14.46 1.16
CA VAL A 67 -2.27 -13.78 -0.04
C VAL A 67 -3.44 -13.17 -0.79
N LEU A 68 -3.36 -11.85 -1.03
CA LEU A 68 -4.28 -11.08 -1.87
C LEU A 68 -3.63 -10.81 -3.22
N LEU A 69 -4.44 -10.82 -4.29
CA LEU A 69 -3.98 -10.42 -5.62
C LEU A 69 -4.33 -8.95 -5.86
N ALA A 70 -3.32 -8.06 -5.87
CA ALA A 70 -3.51 -6.64 -6.14
C ALA A 70 -3.56 -6.37 -7.64
N THR A 71 -4.62 -5.68 -8.09
CA THR A 71 -4.79 -5.32 -9.50
C THR A 71 -4.12 -3.98 -9.83
N PRO A 72 -3.82 -3.71 -11.11
CA PRO A 72 -3.34 -2.40 -11.55
C PRO A 72 -4.32 -1.28 -11.15
N ALA A 73 -3.76 -0.10 -10.82
CA ALA A 73 -4.55 1.10 -10.54
C ALA A 73 -4.98 1.85 -11.81
N VAL A 74 -4.36 1.53 -12.95
CA VAL A 74 -4.72 2.09 -14.26
C VAL A 74 -4.78 0.96 -15.26
N VAL A 75 -5.94 0.78 -15.85
CA VAL A 75 -6.18 -0.20 -16.91
C VAL A 75 -6.19 0.51 -18.25
N ALA A 76 -5.15 0.27 -19.06
CA ALA A 76 -4.91 1.02 -20.30
C ALA A 76 -5.21 0.23 -21.57
N GLY A 77 -5.38 -1.09 -21.48
CA GLY A 77 -5.55 -1.91 -22.66
C GLY A 77 -6.07 -3.32 -22.40
N PRO A 78 -6.26 -4.11 -23.46
CA PRO A 78 -6.86 -5.43 -23.37
C PRO A 78 -6.00 -6.44 -22.56
N GLY A 79 -4.69 -6.25 -22.48
CA GLY A 79 -3.81 -7.11 -21.71
C GLY A 79 -4.06 -6.99 -20.20
N GLU A 80 -4.22 -5.77 -19.69
CA GLU A 80 -4.55 -5.54 -18.29
C GLU A 80 -5.97 -6.05 -17.96
N LEU A 81 -6.93 -5.87 -18.88
CA LEU A 81 -8.28 -6.40 -18.70
C LEU A 81 -8.27 -7.93 -18.61
N ALA A 82 -7.50 -8.61 -19.46
CA ALA A 82 -7.36 -10.06 -19.44
C ALA A 82 -6.74 -10.55 -18.12
N ALA A 83 -5.68 -9.90 -17.65
CA ALA A 83 -5.03 -10.23 -16.37
C ALA A 83 -5.97 -10.03 -15.17
N ILE A 84 -6.79 -8.97 -15.18
CA ILE A 84 -7.82 -8.74 -14.17
C ILE A 84 -8.88 -9.84 -14.19
N ALA A 85 -9.37 -10.23 -15.37
CA ALA A 85 -10.36 -11.29 -15.52
C ALA A 85 -9.81 -12.64 -15.02
N GLU A 86 -8.55 -12.95 -15.29
CA GLU A 86 -7.86 -14.15 -14.79
C GLU A 86 -7.74 -14.10 -13.26
N ALA A 87 -7.27 -13.00 -12.69
CA ALA A 87 -7.18 -12.83 -11.25
C ALA A 87 -8.55 -12.98 -10.58
N ALA A 88 -9.57 -12.39 -11.18
CA ALA A 88 -10.95 -12.52 -10.72
C ALA A 88 -11.45 -13.96 -10.81
N ALA A 89 -11.11 -14.74 -11.83
CA ALA A 89 -11.50 -16.15 -11.97
C ALA A 89 -10.78 -17.09 -11.00
N GLY A 90 -9.59 -16.74 -10.54
CA GLY A 90 -8.66 -17.61 -9.79
C GLY A 90 -9.06 -17.95 -8.35
N GLY A 91 -10.17 -17.44 -7.82
CA GLY A 91 -10.69 -17.76 -6.48
C GLY A 91 -9.89 -17.17 -5.30
N ALA A 92 -8.77 -16.49 -5.53
CA ALA A 92 -8.04 -15.75 -4.50
C ALA A 92 -8.78 -14.44 -4.17
N LEU A 93 -8.60 -13.94 -2.94
CA LEU A 93 -9.12 -12.62 -2.57
C LEU A 93 -8.36 -11.55 -3.36
N VAL A 94 -9.09 -10.71 -4.07
CA VAL A 94 -8.52 -9.65 -4.91
C VAL A 94 -8.54 -8.32 -4.16
N GLU A 95 -7.44 -7.58 -4.20
CA GLU A 95 -7.38 -6.17 -3.87
C GLU A 95 -7.61 -5.37 -5.16
N ALA A 96 -8.82 -4.83 -5.30
CA ALA A 96 -9.23 -4.08 -6.47
C ALA A 96 -8.78 -2.62 -6.35
N ASN A 97 -7.90 -2.18 -7.25
CA ASN A 97 -7.37 -0.81 -7.28
C ASN A 97 -7.96 0.03 -8.44
N ASP A 98 -8.86 -0.54 -9.23
CA ASP A 98 -9.57 0.10 -10.34
C ASP A 98 -11.01 -0.45 -10.44
N ILE A 99 -11.92 0.35 -10.96
CA ILE A 99 -13.35 -0.02 -11.11
C ILE A 99 -13.55 -1.21 -12.05
N THR A 100 -12.65 -1.42 -13.01
CA THR A 100 -12.72 -2.57 -13.93
C THR A 100 -12.49 -3.90 -13.20
N ALA A 101 -11.65 -3.90 -12.16
CA ALA A 101 -11.46 -5.08 -11.32
C ALA A 101 -12.72 -5.40 -10.50
N ILE A 102 -13.40 -4.37 -9.97
CA ILE A 102 -14.66 -4.52 -9.25
C ILE A 102 -15.75 -5.10 -10.17
N ALA A 103 -15.85 -4.57 -11.39
CA ALA A 103 -16.78 -5.09 -12.38
C ALA A 103 -16.49 -6.55 -12.77
N ALA A 104 -15.23 -6.92 -12.95
CA ALA A 104 -14.83 -8.29 -13.28
C ALA A 104 -15.08 -9.30 -12.14
N LEU A 105 -15.14 -8.83 -10.89
CA LEU A 105 -15.43 -9.67 -9.73
C LEU A 105 -16.91 -10.08 -9.63
N ASP A 106 -17.80 -9.35 -10.24
CA ASP A 106 -19.22 -9.69 -10.41
C ASP A 106 -19.90 -10.18 -9.10
N GLY A 107 -19.84 -9.34 -8.07
CA GLY A 107 -20.42 -9.61 -6.75
C GLY A 107 -19.60 -10.56 -5.84
N ARG A 108 -18.47 -11.07 -6.30
CA ARG A 108 -17.56 -11.85 -5.43
C ARG A 108 -16.88 -10.95 -4.40
N ARG A 109 -16.51 -11.55 -3.28
CA ARG A 109 -15.82 -10.82 -2.20
C ARG A 109 -14.47 -10.28 -2.66
N PHE A 110 -14.19 -9.01 -2.31
CA PHE A 110 -12.93 -8.35 -2.61
C PHE A 110 -12.52 -7.35 -1.51
N VAL A 111 -11.27 -6.89 -1.58
CA VAL A 111 -10.76 -5.76 -0.81
C VAL A 111 -10.75 -4.53 -1.74
N SER A 112 -11.44 -3.46 -1.38
CA SER A 112 -11.30 -2.18 -2.07
C SER A 112 -9.93 -1.57 -1.73
N GLY A 113 -9.05 -1.47 -2.71
CA GLY A 113 -7.73 -0.86 -2.55
C GLY A 113 -7.81 0.66 -2.36
N PRO A 114 -6.73 1.31 -1.91
CA PRO A 114 -6.73 2.73 -1.56
C PRO A 114 -6.91 3.66 -2.77
N LEU A 115 -6.75 3.15 -3.98
CA LEU A 115 -6.78 3.92 -5.23
C LEU A 115 -8.17 3.97 -5.89
N VAL A 116 -9.18 3.36 -5.27
CA VAL A 116 -10.58 3.39 -5.74
C VAL A 116 -11.32 4.68 -5.34
N ASN A 117 -10.66 5.57 -4.60
CA ASN A 117 -11.20 6.87 -4.19
C ASN A 117 -12.46 6.76 -3.30
N LEU A 118 -12.41 5.92 -2.29
CA LEU A 118 -13.44 5.79 -1.26
C LEU A 118 -13.33 6.93 -0.23
N PHE A 119 -14.07 8.03 -0.40
CA PHE A 119 -14.00 9.20 0.48
C PHE A 119 -15.24 9.42 1.36
N HIS A 120 -16.35 8.73 1.10
CA HIS A 120 -17.60 8.93 1.84
C HIS A 120 -18.48 7.67 1.88
N GLU A 121 -19.47 7.69 2.75
CA GLU A 121 -20.35 6.55 3.05
C GLU A 121 -21.13 6.06 1.82
N GLY A 122 -21.60 6.97 0.96
CA GLY A 122 -22.34 6.58 -0.26
C GLY A 122 -21.47 5.78 -1.25
N THR A 123 -20.16 6.07 -1.36
CA THR A 123 -19.24 5.22 -2.13
C THR A 123 -19.06 3.87 -1.46
N LEU A 124 -18.94 3.84 -0.13
CA LEU A 124 -18.82 2.60 0.63
C LEU A 124 -20.04 1.70 0.44
N ASP A 125 -21.27 2.25 0.43
CA ASP A 125 -22.49 1.52 0.15
C ASP A 125 -22.49 0.86 -1.23
N VAL A 126 -21.97 1.55 -2.25
CA VAL A 126 -21.85 0.98 -3.60
C VAL A 126 -20.85 -0.19 -3.59
N LEU A 127 -19.70 -0.01 -2.95
CA LEU A 127 -18.64 -1.02 -2.91
C LEU A 127 -19.07 -2.26 -2.10
N THR A 128 -19.75 -2.08 -0.97
CA THR A 128 -20.25 -3.20 -0.16
C THR A 128 -21.32 -4.00 -0.89
N ARG A 129 -22.25 -3.33 -1.58
CA ARG A 129 -23.22 -4.02 -2.47
C ARG A 129 -22.54 -4.76 -3.61
N ALA A 130 -21.40 -4.27 -4.10
CA ALA A 130 -20.60 -4.96 -5.12
C ALA A 130 -19.76 -6.13 -4.57
N GLY A 131 -19.71 -6.35 -3.24
CA GLY A 131 -19.00 -7.44 -2.62
C GLY A 131 -17.76 -7.04 -1.81
N ALA A 132 -17.50 -5.75 -1.58
CA ALA A 132 -16.38 -5.33 -0.74
C ALA A 132 -16.55 -5.86 0.68
N CYS A 133 -15.59 -6.65 1.16
CA CYS A 133 -15.55 -7.16 2.52
C CYS A 133 -14.49 -6.47 3.40
N ARG A 134 -13.65 -5.67 2.78
CA ARG A 134 -12.66 -4.80 3.41
C ARG A 134 -12.41 -3.60 2.50
N PHE A 135 -12.13 -2.47 3.10
CA PHE A 135 -11.62 -1.30 2.37
C PHE A 135 -10.32 -0.82 2.97
N VAL A 136 -9.38 -0.44 2.10
CA VAL A 136 -8.18 0.30 2.49
C VAL A 136 -8.50 1.78 2.36
N ALA A 137 -8.44 2.52 3.45
CA ALA A 137 -8.72 3.95 3.46
C ALA A 137 -7.74 4.69 2.54
N PRO A 138 -8.21 5.57 1.64
CA PRO A 138 -7.34 6.52 0.94
C PRO A 138 -6.47 7.30 1.92
N VAL A 139 -5.23 7.56 1.53
CA VAL A 139 -4.22 8.14 2.43
C VAL A 139 -4.54 9.58 2.87
N GLU A 140 -5.43 10.26 2.14
CA GLU A 140 -5.87 11.63 2.41
C GLU A 140 -6.96 11.73 3.48
N LEU A 141 -7.54 10.60 3.90
CA LEU A 141 -8.61 10.61 4.90
C LEU A 141 -8.05 10.88 6.30
N SER A 142 -8.73 11.79 6.99
CA SER A 142 -8.47 12.02 8.41
C SER A 142 -9.04 10.90 9.28
N ARG A 143 -8.47 10.69 10.48
CA ARG A 143 -8.96 9.71 11.44
C ARG A 143 -10.46 9.84 11.71
N PRO A 144 -11.05 11.05 11.94
CA PRO A 144 -12.51 11.18 12.11
C PRO A 144 -13.32 10.74 10.87
N ALA A 145 -12.80 10.92 9.66
CA ALA A 145 -13.46 10.44 8.45
C ALA A 145 -13.40 8.92 8.35
N ILE A 146 -12.26 8.31 8.67
CA ILE A 146 -12.08 6.86 8.74
C ILE A 146 -13.03 6.24 9.76
N ALA A 147 -13.14 6.84 10.96
CA ALA A 147 -14.05 6.40 12.03
C ALA A 147 -15.51 6.37 11.56
N ARG A 148 -15.96 7.42 10.82
CA ARG A 148 -17.32 7.45 10.26
C ARG A 148 -17.55 6.32 9.26
N LEU A 149 -16.59 6.05 8.37
CA LEU A 149 -16.71 4.96 7.41
C LEU A 149 -16.75 3.59 8.10
N ALA A 150 -15.89 3.35 9.08
CA ALA A 150 -15.87 2.11 9.85
C ALA A 150 -17.19 1.88 10.61
N ALA A 151 -17.74 2.92 11.23
CA ALA A 151 -19.02 2.85 11.93
C ALA A 151 -20.22 2.66 10.98
N HIS A 152 -20.14 3.24 9.75
CA HIS A 152 -21.21 3.14 8.77
C HIS A 152 -21.37 1.71 8.20
N ALA A 153 -20.27 0.98 8.01
CA ALA A 153 -20.29 -0.37 7.45
C ALA A 153 -19.51 -1.36 8.35
N PRO A 154 -20.03 -1.73 9.52
CA PRO A 154 -19.32 -2.54 10.51
C PRO A 154 -18.96 -3.96 10.01
N ASP A 155 -19.67 -4.47 9.00
CA ASP A 155 -19.39 -5.77 8.36
C ASP A 155 -18.31 -5.67 7.27
N CYS A 156 -17.88 -4.46 6.88
CA CYS A 156 -16.78 -4.21 5.95
C CYS A 156 -15.55 -3.76 6.73
N ALA A 157 -14.55 -4.62 6.83
CA ALA A 157 -13.36 -4.36 7.63
C ALA A 157 -12.62 -3.09 7.17
N ALA A 158 -12.25 -2.21 8.10
CA ALA A 158 -11.45 -1.02 7.80
C ALA A 158 -9.96 -1.31 7.93
N GLU A 159 -9.20 -0.98 6.89
CA GLU A 159 -7.73 -1.08 6.83
C GLU A 159 -7.13 0.30 6.60
N VAL A 160 -6.11 0.67 7.39
CA VAL A 160 -5.45 1.98 7.33
C VAL A 160 -3.95 1.82 7.16
N THR A 161 -3.37 2.53 6.19
CA THR A 161 -1.91 2.60 6.05
C THR A 161 -1.33 3.43 7.19
N ILE A 162 -0.36 2.86 7.89
CA ILE A 162 0.29 3.48 9.06
C ILE A 162 1.81 3.62 8.89
N PHE A 163 2.38 3.02 7.84
CA PHE A 163 3.80 3.17 7.52
C PHE A 163 4.05 3.10 6.02
N GLY A 164 4.95 3.97 5.54
CA GLY A 164 5.52 4.02 4.20
C GLY A 164 5.12 5.26 3.41
N ARG A 165 5.59 5.36 2.16
CA ARG A 165 5.24 6.51 1.31
C ARG A 165 3.79 6.44 0.87
N GLN A 166 3.15 7.60 0.90
CA GLN A 166 1.76 7.74 0.50
C GLN A 166 1.64 7.87 -1.03
N PRO A 167 0.83 7.04 -1.71
CA PRO A 167 0.49 7.24 -3.11
C PRO A 167 -0.42 8.46 -3.26
N LEU A 168 0.08 9.52 -3.88
CA LEU A 168 -0.62 10.81 -4.02
C LEU A 168 -1.27 10.97 -5.39
N ALA A 169 -0.69 10.38 -6.43
CA ALA A 169 -1.25 10.45 -7.77
C ALA A 169 -0.77 9.28 -8.64
N ILE A 170 -1.60 8.90 -9.61
CA ILE A 170 -1.24 8.00 -10.70
C ILE A 170 -1.62 8.65 -12.03
N ALA A 171 -0.71 8.61 -13.00
CA ALA A 171 -0.90 9.21 -14.31
C ALA A 171 -0.82 8.17 -15.42
N MET A 172 -1.57 8.37 -16.51
CA MET A 172 -1.41 7.58 -17.73
C MET A 172 -0.02 7.77 -18.38
N ARG A 173 0.61 8.92 -18.14
CA ARG A 173 1.96 9.24 -18.60
C ARG A 173 3.00 8.85 -17.55
N CYS A 174 4.10 8.25 -17.99
CA CYS A 174 5.20 7.91 -17.10
C CYS A 174 6.13 9.11 -16.91
N TYR A 175 6.02 9.79 -15.78
CA TYR A 175 6.91 10.92 -15.47
C TYR A 175 8.36 10.49 -15.29
N HIS A 176 8.58 9.29 -14.77
CA HIS A 176 9.93 8.71 -14.65
C HIS A 176 10.61 8.60 -16.00
N ALA A 177 9.94 8.00 -17.02
CA ALA A 177 10.50 7.93 -18.37
C ALA A 177 10.78 9.34 -18.96
N ARG A 178 9.87 10.28 -18.73
CA ARG A 178 10.05 11.67 -19.21
C ARG A 178 11.25 12.38 -18.60
N ALA A 179 11.52 12.15 -17.32
CA ALA A 179 12.70 12.71 -16.65
C ALA A 179 14.02 12.23 -17.29
N TYR A 180 14.00 11.05 -17.89
CA TYR A 180 15.12 10.48 -18.66
C TYR A 180 15.03 10.75 -20.18
N GLY A 181 14.18 11.65 -20.64
CA GLY A 181 14.01 11.98 -22.05
C GLY A 181 13.35 10.89 -22.88
N LEU A 182 12.64 9.94 -22.25
CA LEU A 182 12.00 8.80 -22.88
C LEU A 182 10.48 8.90 -22.90
N HIS A 183 9.84 8.05 -23.74
CA HIS A 183 8.39 7.87 -23.78
C HIS A 183 7.98 6.61 -22.99
N LYS A 184 6.75 6.57 -22.49
CA LYS A 184 6.20 5.41 -21.75
C LYS A 184 6.35 4.09 -22.55
N ASP A 185 6.15 4.15 -23.88
CA ASP A 185 6.19 2.94 -24.73
C ASP A 185 7.60 2.49 -25.10
N ALA A 186 8.60 3.35 -24.93
CA ALA A 186 10.02 3.07 -25.12
C ALA A 186 10.83 3.40 -23.87
N CYS A 187 10.27 3.14 -22.69
CA CYS A 187 10.82 3.60 -21.40
C CYS A 187 12.10 2.86 -20.98
N ARG A 188 12.43 1.71 -21.60
CA ARG A 188 13.59 0.87 -21.23
C ARG A 188 13.67 0.56 -19.73
N PHE A 189 12.54 0.62 -19.04
CA PHE A 189 12.41 0.38 -17.60
C PHE A 189 13.38 1.20 -16.74
N VAL A 190 13.63 2.47 -17.13
CA VAL A 190 14.56 3.36 -16.40
C VAL A 190 14.21 3.57 -14.93
N CYS A 191 12.99 3.27 -14.52
CA CYS A 191 12.57 3.31 -13.10
C CYS A 191 13.33 2.31 -12.21
N GLU A 192 14.01 1.32 -12.79
CA GLU A 192 14.92 0.42 -12.07
C GLU A 192 16.17 1.14 -11.56
N ARG A 193 16.56 2.27 -12.19
CA ARG A 193 17.72 3.07 -11.78
C ARG A 193 17.49 3.82 -10.47
N ASP A 194 16.24 4.03 -10.10
CA ASP A 194 15.83 4.76 -8.91
C ASP A 194 14.97 3.85 -8.01
N PRO A 195 15.57 2.87 -7.32
CA PRO A 195 14.85 1.84 -6.58
C PRO A 195 14.04 2.38 -5.39
N ALA A 196 14.34 3.60 -4.91
CA ALA A 196 13.59 4.34 -3.89
C ALA A 196 12.75 5.49 -4.47
N GLY A 197 12.60 5.53 -5.81
CA GLY A 197 11.93 6.59 -6.56
C GLY A 197 12.80 7.79 -6.89
N LEU A 198 12.58 8.38 -8.08
CA LEU A 198 13.27 9.59 -8.51
C LEU A 198 12.81 10.78 -7.65
N PRO A 199 13.70 11.54 -7.02
CA PRO A 199 13.32 12.72 -6.26
C PRO A 199 12.76 13.84 -7.16
N ALA A 200 11.72 14.51 -6.67
CA ALA A 200 11.18 15.74 -7.21
C ALA A 200 11.00 16.71 -6.05
N ASP A 201 12.04 17.47 -5.80
CA ASP A 201 12.15 18.34 -4.64
C ASP A 201 11.64 19.77 -4.98
N GLN A 202 11.42 20.58 -3.94
CA GLN A 202 11.04 21.99 -4.09
C GLN A 202 12.23 22.80 -4.63
N LEU A 203 11.98 24.04 -5.07
CA LEU A 203 13.02 24.91 -5.61
C LEU A 203 14.09 25.30 -4.58
N ASP A 204 13.74 25.26 -3.30
CA ASP A 204 14.65 25.47 -2.18
C ASP A 204 15.43 24.22 -1.77
N GLY A 205 15.20 23.09 -2.47
CA GLY A 205 15.84 21.81 -2.23
C GLY A 205 15.14 20.95 -1.15
N ALA A 206 14.03 21.42 -0.57
CA ALA A 206 13.30 20.61 0.40
C ALA A 206 12.63 19.40 -0.29
N PRO A 207 12.71 18.18 0.30
CA PRO A 207 12.08 16.99 -0.25
C PRO A 207 10.55 17.16 -0.34
N LEU A 208 9.95 16.89 -1.52
CA LEU A 208 8.50 17.01 -1.72
C LEU A 208 7.88 15.69 -2.18
N LEU A 209 8.36 15.12 -3.29
CA LEU A 209 7.77 13.96 -3.93
C LEU A 209 8.83 12.90 -4.30
N ARG A 210 8.34 11.69 -4.57
CA ARG A 210 9.07 10.60 -5.25
C ARG A 210 8.29 10.13 -6.46
N ILE A 211 8.94 10.06 -7.60
CA ILE A 211 8.34 9.57 -8.85
C ILE A 211 8.73 8.10 -9.04
N ASN A 212 7.73 7.25 -9.17
CA ASN A 212 7.90 5.83 -9.37
C ASN A 212 7.12 5.37 -10.62
N GLY A 213 7.72 5.46 -11.78
CA GLY A 213 7.04 5.15 -13.03
C GLY A 213 5.92 6.13 -13.33
N THR A 214 4.68 5.64 -13.28
CA THR A 214 3.45 6.42 -13.44
C THR A 214 2.89 6.97 -12.13
N GLN A 215 3.46 6.54 -11.00
CA GLN A 215 3.01 6.90 -9.67
C GLN A 215 3.85 8.04 -9.08
N THR A 216 3.18 8.93 -8.38
CA THR A 216 3.79 9.98 -7.55
C THR A 216 3.49 9.69 -6.09
N LEU A 217 4.53 9.67 -5.25
CA LEU A 217 4.42 9.40 -3.82
C LEU A 217 4.98 10.58 -3.00
N SER A 218 4.67 10.58 -1.72
CA SER A 218 5.31 11.50 -0.75
C SER A 218 6.83 11.27 -0.69
N ALA A 219 7.61 12.33 -0.49
CA ALA A 219 9.05 12.20 -0.26
C ALA A 219 9.34 11.59 1.13
N GLY A 220 8.52 11.92 2.11
CA GLY A 220 8.61 11.38 3.47
C GLY A 220 7.82 10.08 3.63
N TYR A 221 7.99 9.46 4.81
CA TYR A 221 7.17 8.33 5.23
C TYR A 221 6.01 8.78 6.10
N LEU A 222 4.80 8.29 5.81
CA LEU A 222 3.74 8.26 6.80
C LEU A 222 4.22 7.39 7.97
N VAL A 223 4.07 7.92 9.19
CA VAL A 223 4.31 7.18 10.44
C VAL A 223 3.13 7.43 11.36
N GLY A 224 2.28 6.43 11.51
CA GLY A 224 1.04 6.48 12.29
C GLY A 224 1.09 5.62 13.56
N LEU A 225 2.26 5.47 14.20
CA LEU A 225 2.40 4.61 15.38
C LEU A 225 1.58 5.12 16.58
N ARG A 226 1.53 6.43 16.79
CA ARG A 226 0.79 7.06 17.90
C ARG A 226 -0.72 7.01 17.69
N GLU A 227 -1.15 6.94 16.45
CA GLU A 227 -2.55 6.91 16.05
C GLU A 227 -3.18 5.52 16.18
N ILE A 228 -2.36 4.45 16.32
CA ILE A 228 -2.82 3.05 16.32
C ILE A 228 -3.91 2.83 17.37
N ALA A 229 -3.68 3.19 18.61
CA ALA A 229 -4.67 2.97 19.70
C ALA A 229 -6.01 3.65 19.39
N GLY A 230 -5.95 4.88 18.87
CA GLY A 230 -7.13 5.62 18.47
C GLY A 230 -7.85 5.03 17.26
N LEU A 231 -7.12 4.62 16.23
CA LEU A 231 -7.68 3.96 15.04
C LEU A 231 -8.39 2.65 15.41
N LEU A 232 -7.80 1.86 16.32
CA LEU A 232 -8.42 0.62 16.81
C LEU A 232 -9.71 0.90 17.59
N ALA A 233 -9.72 1.93 18.44
CA ALA A 233 -10.91 2.37 19.16
C ALA A 233 -12.02 2.85 18.21
N ASP A 234 -11.65 3.40 17.06
CA ASP A 234 -12.55 3.86 16.00
C ASP A 234 -13.05 2.74 15.06
N GLY A 235 -12.70 1.46 15.33
CA GLY A 235 -13.18 0.31 14.58
C GLY A 235 -12.28 -0.12 13.42
N VAL A 236 -11.08 0.43 13.28
CA VAL A 236 -10.07 -0.09 12.33
C VAL A 236 -9.59 -1.46 12.81
N THR A 237 -9.57 -2.41 11.89
CA THR A 237 -9.22 -3.82 12.20
C THR A 237 -7.91 -4.26 11.56
N HIS A 238 -7.41 -3.53 10.58
CA HIS A 238 -6.19 -3.87 9.84
C HIS A 238 -5.26 -2.65 9.74
N LEU A 239 -3.98 -2.86 10.05
CA LEU A 239 -2.92 -1.87 10.00
C LEU A 239 -1.98 -2.22 8.84
N ARG A 240 -1.96 -1.37 7.81
CA ARG A 240 -1.24 -1.62 6.57
C ARG A 240 0.16 -1.02 6.59
N LEU A 241 1.12 -1.81 6.12
CA LEU A 241 2.50 -1.38 5.87
C LEU A 241 2.73 -1.31 4.36
N SER A 242 3.31 -0.23 3.87
CA SER A 242 3.77 -0.11 2.49
C SER A 242 5.25 -0.49 2.43
N PRO A 243 5.65 -1.48 1.60
CA PRO A 243 7.05 -1.87 1.47
C PRO A 243 7.93 -0.73 0.95
N GLU A 244 9.07 -0.49 1.61
CA GLU A 244 10.01 0.58 1.26
C GLU A 244 11.41 0.04 0.97
N HIS A 245 12.08 0.65 -0.02
CA HIS A 245 13.45 0.27 -0.37
C HIS A 245 14.42 0.61 0.75
N GLY A 246 15.26 -0.35 1.11
CA GLY A 246 16.29 -0.15 2.14
C GLY A 246 15.78 -0.16 3.58
N VAL A 247 14.48 -0.39 3.81
CA VAL A 247 13.88 -0.49 5.15
C VAL A 247 13.64 -1.95 5.51
N ASP A 248 14.02 -2.35 6.72
CA ASP A 248 13.70 -3.69 7.25
C ASP A 248 12.22 -3.80 7.61
N MET A 249 11.40 -4.23 6.65
CA MET A 249 9.95 -4.36 6.82
C MET A 249 9.55 -5.43 7.84
N VAL A 250 10.40 -6.42 8.13
CA VAL A 250 10.16 -7.39 9.21
C VAL A 250 10.25 -6.71 10.56
N ALA A 251 11.29 -5.90 10.77
CA ALA A 251 11.45 -5.11 11.98
C ALA A 251 10.30 -4.10 12.16
N VAL A 252 9.89 -3.42 11.08
CA VAL A 252 8.73 -2.50 11.10
C VAL A 252 7.47 -3.26 11.51
N ALA A 253 7.20 -4.42 10.92
CA ALA A 253 6.01 -5.22 11.25
C ALA A 253 5.99 -5.65 12.74
N ARG A 254 7.15 -5.99 13.29
CA ARG A 254 7.29 -6.31 14.72
C ARG A 254 7.00 -5.11 15.62
N LEU A 255 7.52 -3.91 15.27
CA LEU A 255 7.24 -2.69 16.02
C LEU A 255 5.75 -2.37 16.03
N VAL A 256 5.12 -2.39 14.85
CA VAL A 256 3.68 -2.12 14.70
C VAL A 256 2.84 -3.13 15.48
N GLY A 257 3.15 -4.43 15.39
CA GLY A 257 2.43 -5.47 16.13
C GLY A 257 2.52 -5.27 17.64
N ARG A 258 3.68 -4.92 18.19
CA ARG A 258 3.88 -4.65 19.61
C ARG A 258 3.14 -3.40 20.09
N VAL A 259 3.14 -2.33 19.29
CA VAL A 259 2.35 -1.11 19.60
C VAL A 259 0.86 -1.43 19.57
N ALA A 260 0.39 -2.16 18.56
CA ALA A 260 -1.02 -2.55 18.45
C ALA A 260 -1.49 -3.48 19.60
N ALA A 261 -0.56 -4.27 20.16
CA ALA A 261 -0.81 -5.11 21.34
C ALA A 261 -0.65 -4.36 22.68
N ALA A 262 -0.32 -3.06 22.65
CA ALA A 262 0.06 -2.25 23.81
C ALA A 262 1.25 -2.82 24.63
N GLU A 263 2.16 -3.53 23.95
CA GLU A 263 3.39 -4.12 24.52
C GLU A 263 4.60 -3.18 24.38
N LEU A 264 4.48 -2.12 23.58
CA LEU A 264 5.52 -1.14 23.31
C LEU A 264 4.91 0.26 23.26
N ASP A 265 5.53 1.19 23.96
CA ASP A 265 5.14 2.59 23.90
C ASP A 265 5.37 3.17 22.50
N PRO A 266 4.43 3.92 21.90
CA PRO A 266 4.59 4.50 20.57
C PRO A 266 5.83 5.38 20.41
N ALA A 267 6.25 6.13 21.43
CA ALA A 267 7.44 6.98 21.34
C ALA A 267 8.74 6.14 21.33
N GLU A 268 8.79 5.04 22.09
CA GLU A 268 9.89 4.08 22.02
C GLU A 268 9.94 3.39 20.65
N ALA A 269 8.76 3.02 20.10
CA ALA A 269 8.64 2.45 18.77
C ALA A 269 9.10 3.43 17.67
N GLU A 270 8.75 4.72 17.79
CA GLU A 270 9.24 5.76 16.88
C GLU A 270 10.77 5.91 16.93
N ALA A 271 11.36 5.89 18.12
CA ALA A 271 12.83 5.95 18.25
C ALA A 271 13.51 4.76 17.53
N ALA A 272 12.98 3.54 17.70
CA ALA A 272 13.46 2.35 17.02
C ALA A 272 13.23 2.43 15.50
N LEU A 273 12.05 2.91 15.06
CA LEU A 273 11.70 3.09 13.65
C LEU A 273 12.62 4.13 12.97
N ARG A 274 13.01 5.19 13.70
CA ARG A 274 13.96 6.20 13.18
C ARG A 274 15.30 5.60 12.82
N ALA A 275 15.79 4.63 13.59
CA ALA A 275 17.01 3.90 13.25
C ALA A 275 16.88 3.06 11.97
N LEU A 276 15.68 2.54 11.67
CA LEU A 276 15.39 1.76 10.45
C LEU A 276 15.20 2.63 9.21
N THR A 277 14.63 3.83 9.36
CA THR A 277 14.26 4.72 8.25
C THR A 277 15.33 5.78 7.91
N GLY A 278 16.29 5.97 8.81
CA GLY A 278 17.32 7.00 8.65
C GLY A 278 16.75 8.43 8.60
N PRO A 279 17.38 9.35 7.85
CA PRO A 279 17.04 10.78 7.86
C PRO A 279 15.83 11.15 6.97
N VAL A 280 15.10 10.17 6.47
CA VAL A 280 13.90 10.44 5.64
C VAL A 280 12.87 11.20 6.49
N PRO A 281 12.27 12.30 5.97
CA PRO A 281 11.21 13.03 6.68
C PRO A 281 10.03 12.11 7.04
N TRP A 282 9.39 12.38 8.17
CA TRP A 282 8.15 11.74 8.56
C TRP A 282 6.98 12.70 8.48
N HIS A 283 5.79 12.17 8.26
CA HIS A 283 4.55 12.93 8.26
C HIS A 283 3.38 12.05 8.73
N ASN A 284 2.31 12.69 9.24
CA ASN A 284 1.04 12.09 9.62
C ASN A 284 -0.13 13.08 9.46
N GLY A 285 0.12 14.21 8.80
CA GLY A 285 -0.80 15.35 8.76
C GLY A 285 -2.22 14.99 8.32
N PHE A 286 -2.39 14.16 7.30
CA PHE A 286 -3.73 13.76 6.86
C PHE A 286 -4.55 13.07 7.95
N LEU A 287 -3.95 12.21 8.77
CA LEU A 287 -4.66 11.57 9.89
C LEU A 287 -5.21 12.59 10.89
N HIS A 288 -4.59 13.76 10.99
CA HIS A 288 -4.97 14.88 11.86
C HIS A 288 -5.77 15.99 11.16
N ALA A 289 -6.21 15.79 9.92
CA ALA A 289 -6.85 16.80 9.09
C ALA A 289 -5.97 18.04 8.82
N HIS A 290 -4.66 17.85 8.76
CA HIS A 290 -3.62 18.81 8.40
C HIS A 290 -3.08 18.53 6.98
N PRO A 291 -2.29 19.44 6.39
CA PRO A 291 -1.57 19.13 5.15
C PRO A 291 -0.77 17.83 5.27
N GLY A 292 -0.84 16.99 4.22
CA GLY A 292 -0.30 15.62 4.27
C GLY A 292 1.18 15.52 4.59
N MET A 293 1.97 16.57 4.30
CA MET A 293 3.40 16.62 4.58
C MET A 293 3.75 17.03 6.03
N ASP A 294 2.76 17.47 6.82
CA ASP A 294 2.99 17.93 8.18
C ASP A 294 3.27 16.73 9.12
N TRP A 295 4.15 16.99 10.06
CA TRP A 295 4.31 16.14 11.22
C TRP A 295 3.58 16.74 12.41
N VAL A 296 2.52 16.09 12.85
CA VAL A 296 1.78 16.48 14.05
C VAL A 296 2.32 15.67 15.21
N ALA A 297 3.09 16.32 16.08
CA ALA A 297 3.54 15.73 17.33
C ALA A 297 2.33 15.51 18.25
N ALA A 298 2.36 14.44 19.05
CA ALA A 298 1.34 14.26 20.10
C ALA A 298 1.39 15.46 21.06
N ALA A 299 0.19 15.96 21.42
CA ALA A 299 0.05 16.96 22.47
C ALA A 299 0.35 16.34 23.84
#